data_d66999b0e4fbee8ea109ad8a7362879a
#
_entry.id   d66999b0e4fbee8ea109ad8a7362879a
#
_cell.length_a   1.000
_cell.length_b   1.000
_cell.length_c   1.000
_cell.angle_alpha   90.00
_cell.angle_beta   90.00
_cell.angle_gamma   90.00
#
_symmetry.space_group_name_H-M   'P 1'
#
loop_
_entity.id
_entity.type
_entity.pdbx_description
1 polymer ?
#
loop_
_entity_poly.entity_id
_entity_poly.type
_entity_poly.pdbx_seq_one_letter_code
_entity_poly.pdbx_strand_id
1 'polypeptide(L)'
;MSLYGMIQRAGASGFGYNSTTDNVTEGLDLHGKTYLVTGINSGLGLETIRILSERGATIVGSARSEAKAREAMAGLPGPTFPLACELSEPPSVRAAVATVLAAGHRLDAIIANAGVMALPERTVHHGLEMQFLTNHIGHSLLVTGLLPALTPTGRVVMLSSAAHWQTYREGVRLDDLDAAKRYTSWGAYGQSKLCNLLFARELAKRLPAGQTANAVHPGVIATNLVRHVLPDALTGLWRSAGTALALKTIPQGAATQVYVATHPAAASITGEYWADCNVHKSSKHGRNDELAAALWAKTEELQTKL
;
A
#
# COMPACT_ATOMS: atom_id res chain seq x y z
N MET A 1 -1.80 18.95 -15.53
CA MET A 1 -0.53 18.19 -15.78
C MET A 1 0.60 18.98 -15.14
N SER A 2 1.44 18.37 -14.29
CA SER A 2 2.55 19.12 -13.68
C SER A 2 3.65 19.40 -14.71
N LEU A 3 4.43 20.49 -14.50
CA LEU A 3 5.56 20.83 -15.38
C LEU A 3 6.58 19.68 -15.43
N TYR A 4 6.82 19.00 -14.31
CA TYR A 4 7.66 17.82 -14.24
C TYR A 4 7.09 16.68 -15.10
N GLY A 5 5.78 16.45 -15.06
CA GLY A 5 5.13 15.43 -15.87
C GLY A 5 5.24 15.66 -17.38
N MET A 6 5.32 16.93 -17.83
CA MET A 6 5.42 17.24 -19.26
C MET A 6 6.73 16.74 -19.89
N ILE A 7 7.80 16.57 -19.11
CA ILE A 7 9.09 16.08 -19.58
C ILE A 7 9.31 14.58 -19.35
N GLN A 8 8.35 13.90 -18.65
CA GLN A 8 8.44 12.47 -18.40
C GLN A 8 7.87 11.66 -19.57
N ARG A 9 8.61 10.65 -19.98
CA ARG A 9 8.18 9.70 -21.01
C ARG A 9 7.61 8.45 -20.39
N ALA A 10 6.79 7.73 -21.14
CA ALA A 10 6.37 6.38 -20.78
C ALA A 10 7.59 5.47 -20.65
N GLY A 11 7.56 4.55 -19.67
CA GLY A 11 8.59 3.54 -19.49
C GLY A 11 8.32 2.28 -20.32
N ALA A 12 9.02 1.19 -20.00
CA ALA A 12 8.92 -0.09 -20.70
C ALA A 12 7.50 -0.71 -20.69
N SER A 13 6.68 -0.38 -19.69
CA SER A 13 5.29 -0.81 -19.62
C SER A 13 4.35 -0.12 -20.61
N GLY A 14 4.80 0.94 -21.32
CA GLY A 14 3.95 1.84 -22.08
C GLY A 14 3.30 2.94 -21.24
N PHE A 15 3.38 2.85 -19.90
CA PHE A 15 2.86 3.82 -18.93
C PHE A 15 3.98 4.56 -18.22
N GLY A 16 3.64 5.61 -17.47
CA GLY A 16 4.64 6.43 -16.78
C GLY A 16 4.02 7.40 -15.79
N TYR A 17 4.75 8.44 -15.44
CA TYR A 17 4.41 9.44 -14.43
C TYR A 17 2.99 10.02 -14.57
N ASN A 18 2.56 10.28 -15.80
CA ASN A 18 1.26 10.92 -16.10
C ASN A 18 0.09 9.93 -16.22
N SER A 19 0.36 8.63 -16.25
CA SER A 19 -0.68 7.61 -16.38
C SER A 19 -1.63 7.63 -15.20
N THR A 20 -2.92 7.59 -15.49
CA THR A 20 -4.01 7.54 -14.52
C THR A 20 -4.50 6.10 -14.33
N THR A 21 -5.33 5.90 -13.33
CA THR A 21 -6.05 4.63 -13.13
C THR A 21 -6.88 4.24 -14.34
N ASP A 22 -7.51 5.21 -15.00
CA ASP A 22 -8.30 4.99 -16.22
C ASP A 22 -7.41 4.48 -17.36
N ASN A 23 -6.22 5.10 -17.56
CA ASN A 23 -5.29 4.68 -18.62
C ASN A 23 -4.80 3.25 -18.42
N VAL A 24 -4.39 2.89 -17.20
CA VAL A 24 -3.82 1.55 -16.93
C VAL A 24 -4.85 0.43 -16.89
N THR A 25 -6.14 0.78 -16.88
CA THR A 25 -7.26 -0.18 -16.92
C THR A 25 -8.08 -0.09 -18.18
N GLU A 26 -7.67 0.72 -19.15
CA GLU A 26 -8.38 0.82 -20.43
C GLU A 26 -8.49 -0.54 -21.11
N GLY A 27 -9.71 -0.93 -21.49
CA GLY A 27 -9.99 -2.22 -22.12
C GLY A 27 -9.93 -3.43 -21.20
N LEU A 28 -9.67 -3.28 -19.89
CA LEU A 28 -9.74 -4.39 -18.95
C LEU A 28 -11.19 -4.68 -18.54
N ASP A 29 -11.54 -5.96 -18.58
CA ASP A 29 -12.77 -6.50 -17.99
C ASP A 29 -12.40 -7.23 -16.68
N LEU A 30 -12.92 -6.74 -15.56
CA LEU A 30 -12.67 -7.30 -14.24
C LEU A 30 -13.90 -8.01 -13.64
N HIS A 31 -14.92 -8.30 -14.44
CA HIS A 31 -16.06 -9.08 -13.97
C HIS A 31 -15.61 -10.45 -13.45
N GLY A 32 -16.19 -10.87 -12.30
CA GLY A 32 -15.80 -12.10 -11.63
C GLY A 32 -14.47 -12.04 -10.88
N LYS A 33 -13.78 -10.90 -10.88
CA LYS A 33 -12.56 -10.64 -10.10
C LYS A 33 -12.89 -9.97 -8.78
N THR A 34 -12.17 -10.33 -7.71
CA THR A 34 -12.36 -9.75 -6.37
C THR A 34 -11.06 -9.14 -5.87
N TYR A 35 -11.13 -7.90 -5.44
CA TYR A 35 -9.99 -7.13 -4.93
C TYR A 35 -10.24 -6.68 -3.50
N LEU A 36 -9.32 -7.02 -2.58
CA LEU A 36 -9.32 -6.45 -1.25
C LEU A 36 -8.42 -5.20 -1.24
N VAL A 37 -8.97 -4.08 -0.77
CA VAL A 37 -8.25 -2.80 -0.67
C VAL A 37 -8.37 -2.24 0.74
N THR A 38 -7.25 -1.90 1.38
CA THR A 38 -7.25 -1.26 2.69
C THR A 38 -7.22 0.27 2.59
N GLY A 39 -7.90 0.96 3.54
CA GLY A 39 -7.88 2.43 3.62
C GLY A 39 -8.65 3.11 2.49
N ILE A 40 -9.86 2.63 2.24
CA ILE A 40 -10.69 3.05 1.09
C ILE A 40 -11.44 4.36 1.29
N ASN A 41 -11.42 4.94 2.48
CA ASN A 41 -12.25 6.10 2.84
C ASN A 41 -11.73 7.44 2.31
N SER A 42 -10.57 7.47 1.67
CA SER A 42 -10.02 8.70 1.06
C SER A 42 -8.85 8.41 0.11
N GLY A 43 -8.48 9.42 -0.69
CA GLY A 43 -7.24 9.43 -1.46
C GLY A 43 -7.08 8.25 -2.41
N LEU A 44 -5.91 7.60 -2.35
CA LEU A 44 -5.55 6.51 -3.28
C LEU A 44 -6.45 5.29 -3.16
N GLY A 45 -6.83 4.92 -1.93
CA GLY A 45 -7.70 3.77 -1.69
C GLY A 45 -9.09 3.98 -2.29
N LEU A 46 -9.68 5.17 -2.11
CA LEU A 46 -10.98 5.52 -2.69
C LEU A 46 -10.94 5.51 -4.22
N GLU A 47 -9.90 6.08 -4.81
CA GLU A 47 -9.72 6.05 -6.28
C GLU A 47 -9.50 4.63 -6.80
N THR A 48 -8.75 3.80 -6.06
CA THR A 48 -8.53 2.41 -6.43
C THR A 48 -9.83 1.63 -6.49
N ILE A 49 -10.69 1.74 -5.47
CA ILE A 49 -11.99 1.03 -5.49
C ILE A 49 -12.94 1.59 -6.54
N ARG A 50 -12.91 2.90 -6.82
CA ARG A 50 -13.70 3.50 -7.90
C ARG A 50 -13.40 2.81 -9.23
N ILE A 51 -12.15 2.86 -9.67
CA ILE A 51 -11.77 2.35 -10.98
C ILE A 51 -11.95 0.83 -11.11
N LEU A 52 -11.59 0.06 -10.06
CA LEU A 52 -11.78 -1.39 -10.09
C LEU A 52 -13.26 -1.76 -10.20
N SER A 53 -14.13 -1.08 -9.45
CA SER A 53 -15.58 -1.27 -9.52
C SER A 53 -16.16 -0.86 -10.88
N GLU A 54 -15.70 0.24 -11.48
CA GLU A 54 -16.11 0.67 -12.83
C GLU A 54 -15.69 -0.33 -13.94
N ARG A 55 -14.65 -1.13 -13.69
CA ARG A 55 -14.25 -2.24 -14.59
C ARG A 55 -14.96 -3.56 -14.27
N GLY A 56 -15.95 -3.56 -13.38
CA GLY A 56 -16.80 -4.72 -13.07
C GLY A 56 -16.33 -5.58 -11.89
N ALA A 57 -15.26 -5.20 -11.18
CA ALA A 57 -14.73 -5.96 -10.07
C ALA A 57 -15.64 -5.96 -8.83
N THR A 58 -15.61 -7.05 -8.07
CA THR A 58 -16.09 -7.10 -6.67
C THR A 58 -15.05 -6.46 -5.75
N ILE A 59 -15.47 -5.56 -4.88
CA ILE A 59 -14.62 -4.84 -3.94
C ILE A 59 -14.85 -5.32 -2.51
N VAL A 60 -13.82 -5.90 -1.89
CA VAL A 60 -13.72 -6.07 -0.44
C VAL A 60 -12.98 -4.85 0.11
N GLY A 61 -13.72 -3.88 0.58
CA GLY A 61 -13.16 -2.59 0.95
C GLY A 61 -13.01 -2.42 2.46
N SER A 62 -11.80 -2.17 2.97
CA SER A 62 -11.61 -2.02 4.40
C SER A 62 -11.33 -0.59 4.86
N ALA A 63 -11.97 -0.24 5.98
CA ALA A 63 -11.73 0.98 6.74
C ALA A 63 -11.70 0.65 8.24
N ARG A 64 -11.38 1.63 9.10
CA ARG A 64 -11.34 1.44 10.57
C ARG A 64 -12.66 1.00 11.19
N SER A 65 -13.78 1.23 10.51
CA SER A 65 -15.10 0.69 10.88
C SER A 65 -15.87 0.30 9.63
N GLU A 66 -16.78 -0.66 9.76
CA GLU A 66 -17.65 -1.09 8.66
C GLU A 66 -18.51 0.05 8.13
N ALA A 67 -19.01 0.93 9.00
CA ALA A 67 -19.79 2.10 8.60
C ALA A 67 -19.02 3.00 7.64
N LYS A 68 -17.73 3.31 7.95
CA LYS A 68 -16.86 4.09 7.06
C LYS A 68 -16.54 3.37 5.75
N ALA A 69 -16.39 2.04 5.79
CA ALA A 69 -16.19 1.26 4.58
C ALA A 69 -17.44 1.30 3.70
N ARG A 70 -18.62 1.11 4.28
CA ARG A 70 -19.92 1.18 3.60
C ARG A 70 -20.16 2.56 2.97
N GLU A 71 -19.88 3.64 3.72
CA GLU A 71 -19.97 5.01 3.22
C GLU A 71 -19.04 5.23 2.01
N ALA A 72 -17.80 4.81 2.09
CA ALA A 72 -16.82 4.97 1.02
C ALA A 72 -17.17 4.20 -0.27
N MET A 73 -17.91 3.11 -0.14
CA MET A 73 -18.34 2.29 -1.28
C MET A 73 -19.75 2.62 -1.77
N ALA A 74 -20.43 3.58 -1.13
CA ALA A 74 -21.74 4.00 -1.57
C ALA A 74 -21.70 4.55 -3.01
N GLY A 75 -22.56 4.04 -3.88
CA GLY A 75 -22.62 4.46 -5.29
C GLY A 75 -21.62 3.79 -6.23
N LEU A 76 -20.79 2.87 -5.76
CA LEU A 76 -19.98 2.05 -6.66
C LEU A 76 -20.88 1.13 -7.51
N PRO A 77 -20.61 0.96 -8.82
CA PRO A 77 -21.47 0.19 -9.72
C PRO A 77 -21.36 -1.33 -9.51
N GLY A 78 -20.22 -1.83 -9.02
CA GLY A 78 -19.96 -3.26 -8.84
C GLY A 78 -20.37 -3.78 -7.45
N PRO A 79 -20.31 -5.11 -7.23
CA PRO A 79 -20.56 -5.71 -5.92
C PRO A 79 -19.55 -5.25 -4.87
N THR A 80 -20.01 -4.99 -3.65
CA THR A 80 -19.18 -4.48 -2.55
C THR A 80 -19.36 -5.29 -1.28
N PHE A 81 -18.25 -5.46 -0.54
CA PHE A 81 -18.22 -6.07 0.78
C PHE A 81 -17.47 -5.16 1.76
N PRO A 82 -18.19 -4.39 2.60
CA PRO A 82 -17.56 -3.49 3.56
C PRO A 82 -16.95 -4.28 4.72
N LEU A 83 -15.69 -3.96 5.05
CA LEU A 83 -14.90 -4.67 6.03
C LEU A 83 -14.35 -3.70 7.09
N ALA A 84 -14.63 -3.97 8.37
CA ALA A 84 -13.95 -3.30 9.48
C ALA A 84 -12.54 -3.89 9.65
N CYS A 85 -11.52 -3.05 9.64
CA CYS A 85 -10.13 -3.46 9.90
C CYS A 85 -9.33 -2.26 10.41
N GLU A 86 -9.11 -2.20 11.74
CA GLU A 86 -8.19 -1.26 12.33
C GLU A 86 -6.79 -1.88 12.40
N LEU A 87 -5.89 -1.41 11.53
CA LEU A 87 -4.57 -2.02 11.35
C LEU A 87 -3.63 -1.86 12.54
N SER A 88 -3.88 -0.91 13.43
CA SER A 88 -3.13 -0.76 14.68
C SER A 88 -3.63 -1.70 15.79
N GLU A 89 -4.72 -2.45 15.55
CA GLU A 89 -5.34 -3.37 16.50
C GLU A 89 -5.29 -4.82 15.97
N PRO A 90 -4.29 -5.63 16.35
CA PRO A 90 -4.15 -7.01 15.87
C PRO A 90 -5.42 -7.86 16.00
N PRO A 91 -6.22 -7.77 17.09
CA PRO A 91 -7.50 -8.48 17.17
C PRO A 91 -8.49 -8.06 16.08
N SER A 92 -8.55 -6.77 15.72
CA SER A 92 -9.39 -6.27 14.62
C SER A 92 -8.94 -6.83 13.27
N VAL A 93 -7.63 -6.92 13.04
CA VAL A 93 -7.06 -7.50 11.81
C VAL A 93 -7.41 -8.99 11.71
N ARG A 94 -7.28 -9.75 12.81
CA ARG A 94 -7.65 -11.18 12.85
C ARG A 94 -9.15 -11.39 12.61
N ALA A 95 -9.99 -10.53 13.17
CA ALA A 95 -11.44 -10.57 12.93
C ALA A 95 -11.76 -10.29 11.46
N ALA A 96 -11.10 -9.31 10.85
CA ALA A 96 -11.24 -9.00 9.42
C ALA A 96 -10.84 -10.21 8.54
N VAL A 97 -9.71 -10.87 8.84
CA VAL A 97 -9.29 -12.10 8.17
C VAL A 97 -10.36 -13.18 8.28
N ALA A 98 -10.84 -13.47 9.50
CA ALA A 98 -11.86 -14.47 9.73
C ALA A 98 -13.16 -14.17 8.95
N THR A 99 -13.58 -12.91 8.91
CA THR A 99 -14.77 -12.45 8.17
C THR A 99 -14.64 -12.71 6.66
N VAL A 100 -13.50 -12.38 6.07
CA VAL A 100 -13.25 -12.60 4.62
C VAL A 100 -13.21 -14.09 4.28
N LEU A 101 -12.55 -14.90 5.12
CA LEU A 101 -12.45 -16.34 4.91
C LEU A 101 -13.82 -17.01 5.08
N ALA A 102 -14.60 -16.65 6.11
CA ALA A 102 -15.93 -17.18 6.35
C ALA A 102 -16.93 -16.82 5.24
N ALA A 103 -16.78 -15.66 4.62
CA ALA A 103 -17.58 -15.26 3.46
C ALA A 103 -17.21 -16.00 2.17
N GLY A 104 -16.13 -16.80 2.16
CA GLY A 104 -15.72 -17.60 1.01
C GLY A 104 -15.14 -16.80 -0.16
N HIS A 105 -14.73 -15.56 0.09
CA HIS A 105 -14.13 -14.74 -0.96
C HIS A 105 -12.85 -15.37 -1.51
N ARG A 106 -12.72 -15.37 -2.84
CA ARG A 106 -11.48 -15.70 -3.57
C ARG A 106 -10.90 -14.41 -4.11
N LEU A 107 -9.71 -14.05 -3.64
CA LEU A 107 -9.09 -12.74 -3.91
C LEU A 107 -8.13 -12.81 -5.10
N ASP A 108 -8.39 -12.01 -6.13
CA ASP A 108 -7.46 -11.82 -7.26
C ASP A 108 -6.33 -10.86 -6.92
N ALA A 109 -6.56 -9.91 -6.00
CA ALA A 109 -5.46 -9.20 -5.36
C ALA A 109 -5.81 -8.68 -3.96
N ILE A 110 -4.75 -8.53 -3.14
CA ILE A 110 -4.75 -7.79 -1.87
C ILE A 110 -3.91 -6.53 -2.07
N ILE A 111 -4.53 -5.35 -1.97
CA ILE A 111 -3.88 -4.05 -2.10
C ILE A 111 -3.77 -3.42 -0.69
N ALA A 112 -2.60 -3.60 -0.08
CA ALA A 112 -2.26 -3.09 1.25
C ALA A 112 -1.91 -1.59 1.16
N ASN A 113 -2.93 -0.76 0.96
CA ASN A 113 -2.82 0.66 0.63
C ASN A 113 -2.83 1.59 1.85
N ALA A 114 -3.56 1.26 2.91
CA ALA A 114 -3.69 2.12 4.08
C ALA A 114 -2.34 2.51 4.71
N GLY A 115 -2.35 3.58 5.49
CA GLY A 115 -1.16 3.95 6.25
C GLY A 115 -1.27 5.31 6.93
N VAL A 116 -0.43 5.50 7.93
CA VAL A 116 -0.17 6.78 8.60
C VAL A 116 1.22 7.27 8.21
N MET A 117 1.42 8.58 8.16
CA MET A 117 2.65 9.17 7.63
C MET A 117 3.18 10.27 8.55
N ALA A 118 4.47 10.16 8.86
CA ALA A 118 5.28 11.18 9.51
C ALA A 118 4.61 11.79 10.77
N LEU A 119 4.13 10.92 11.67
CA LEU A 119 3.52 11.36 12.91
C LEU A 119 4.50 12.28 13.66
N PRO A 120 4.06 13.45 14.15
CA PRO A 120 4.96 14.43 14.75
C PRO A 120 5.60 13.92 16.04
N GLU A 121 4.87 13.10 16.79
CA GLU A 121 5.30 12.57 18.08
C GLU A 121 5.42 11.04 18.04
N ARG A 122 6.39 10.51 18.81
CA ARG A 122 6.51 9.09 19.03
C ARG A 122 5.28 8.59 19.79
N THR A 123 4.51 7.74 19.14
CA THR A 123 3.38 7.02 19.73
C THR A 123 3.68 5.53 19.71
N VAL A 124 3.47 4.86 20.84
CA VAL A 124 3.69 3.42 21.01
C VAL A 124 2.36 2.75 21.34
N HIS A 125 2.06 1.68 20.62
CA HIS A 125 0.89 0.85 20.87
C HIS A 125 1.27 -0.62 20.71
N HIS A 126 0.78 -1.49 21.59
CA HIS A 126 1.22 -2.88 21.67
C HIS A 126 2.75 -3.08 21.72
N GLY A 127 3.49 -2.12 22.35
CA GLY A 127 4.95 -2.18 22.43
C GLY A 127 5.69 -1.85 21.13
N LEU A 128 5.00 -1.36 20.10
CA LEU A 128 5.56 -1.01 18.80
C LEU A 128 5.28 0.46 18.44
N GLU A 129 6.19 1.08 17.68
CA GLU A 129 5.97 2.41 17.12
C GLU A 129 4.78 2.40 16.15
N MET A 130 3.92 3.40 16.24
CA MET A 130 2.60 3.43 15.58
C MET A 130 2.67 3.28 14.06
N GLN A 131 3.64 3.89 13.39
CA GLN A 131 3.76 3.78 11.93
C GLN A 131 4.26 2.39 11.52
N PHE A 132 5.18 1.80 12.28
CA PHE A 132 5.60 0.42 12.05
C PHE A 132 4.45 -0.56 12.32
N LEU A 133 3.72 -0.38 13.40
CA LEU A 133 2.56 -1.22 13.75
C LEU A 133 1.49 -1.16 12.65
N THR A 134 1.02 0.04 12.33
CA THR A 134 -0.10 0.24 11.38
C THR A 134 0.29 -0.11 9.95
N ASN A 135 1.42 0.45 9.47
CA ASN A 135 1.78 0.34 8.06
C ASN A 135 2.34 -1.03 7.69
N HIS A 136 3.02 -1.69 8.64
CA HIS A 136 3.70 -2.95 8.38
C HIS A 136 3.07 -4.14 9.11
N ILE A 137 3.04 -4.15 10.46
CA ILE A 137 2.57 -5.31 11.22
C ILE A 137 1.09 -5.61 10.92
N GLY A 138 0.22 -4.60 10.95
CA GLY A 138 -1.19 -4.78 10.64
C GLY A 138 -1.41 -5.33 9.24
N HIS A 139 -0.70 -4.78 8.23
CA HIS A 139 -0.80 -5.29 6.86
C HIS A 139 -0.18 -6.69 6.70
N SER A 140 0.97 -6.96 7.30
CA SER A 140 1.58 -8.29 7.22
C SER A 140 0.67 -9.36 7.85
N LEU A 141 0.04 -9.06 8.98
CA LEU A 141 -0.93 -9.95 9.62
C LEU A 141 -2.16 -10.19 8.74
N LEU A 142 -2.71 -9.12 8.14
CA LEU A 142 -3.85 -9.22 7.21
C LEU A 142 -3.48 -10.06 5.99
N VAL A 143 -2.35 -9.76 5.35
CA VAL A 143 -1.90 -10.43 4.12
C VAL A 143 -1.63 -11.90 4.39
N THR A 144 -0.83 -12.24 5.42
CA THR A 144 -0.49 -13.65 5.72
C THR A 144 -1.73 -14.44 6.09
N GLY A 145 -2.67 -13.85 6.85
CA GLY A 145 -3.94 -14.49 7.19
C GLY A 145 -4.86 -14.74 5.99
N LEU A 146 -4.76 -13.92 4.94
CA LEU A 146 -5.59 -14.02 3.74
C LEU A 146 -4.95 -14.80 2.59
N LEU A 147 -3.71 -15.30 2.71
CA LEU A 147 -3.10 -16.12 1.66
C LEU A 147 -3.95 -17.32 1.23
N PRO A 148 -4.67 -18.02 2.13
CA PRO A 148 -5.57 -19.11 1.72
C PRO A 148 -6.72 -18.66 0.82
N ALA A 149 -7.11 -17.37 0.86
CA ALA A 149 -8.14 -16.81 0.01
C ALA A 149 -7.63 -16.37 -1.37
N LEU A 150 -6.32 -16.23 -1.57
CA LEU A 150 -5.79 -15.84 -2.88
C LEU A 150 -6.13 -16.90 -3.95
N THR A 151 -6.48 -16.40 -5.14
CA THR A 151 -6.61 -17.25 -6.33
C THR A 151 -5.24 -17.79 -6.76
N PRO A 152 -5.16 -18.85 -7.59
CA PRO A 152 -3.88 -19.39 -8.07
C PRO A 152 -2.99 -18.36 -8.80
N THR A 153 -3.58 -17.28 -9.31
CA THR A 153 -2.88 -16.16 -9.95
C THR A 153 -3.00 -14.87 -9.15
N GLY A 154 -3.34 -14.98 -7.87
CA GLY A 154 -3.58 -13.85 -6.97
C GLY A 154 -2.32 -13.01 -6.71
N ARG A 155 -2.51 -11.74 -6.46
CA ARG A 155 -1.42 -10.76 -6.33
C ARG A 155 -1.48 -10.03 -5.00
N VAL A 156 -0.31 -9.81 -4.40
CA VAL A 156 -0.16 -8.96 -3.21
C VAL A 156 0.56 -7.69 -3.61
N VAL A 157 -0.05 -6.53 -3.34
CA VAL A 157 0.49 -5.22 -3.63
C VAL A 157 0.66 -4.46 -2.32
N MET A 158 1.92 -4.30 -1.88
CA MET A 158 2.28 -3.59 -0.65
C MET A 158 2.62 -2.14 -0.94
N LEU A 159 1.87 -1.20 -0.37
CA LEU A 159 2.16 0.22 -0.56
C LEU A 159 3.40 0.64 0.24
N SER A 160 4.50 0.83 -0.48
CA SER A 160 5.74 1.45 -0.02
C SER A 160 5.74 2.96 -0.33
N SER A 161 6.89 3.59 -0.36
CA SER A 161 7.07 5.02 -0.66
C SER A 161 8.52 5.30 -1.03
N ALA A 162 8.80 6.40 -1.75
CA ALA A 162 10.14 6.94 -1.86
C ALA A 162 10.77 7.26 -0.49
N ALA A 163 9.95 7.44 0.57
CA ALA A 163 10.44 7.63 1.93
C ALA A 163 11.27 6.44 2.46
N HIS A 164 11.21 5.25 1.87
CA HIS A 164 12.09 4.13 2.24
C HIS A 164 13.58 4.44 2.03
N TRP A 165 13.93 5.47 1.23
CA TRP A 165 15.28 6.01 1.12
C TRP A 165 15.70 6.88 2.32
N GLN A 166 14.73 7.41 3.07
CA GLN A 166 14.93 8.29 4.23
C GLN A 166 14.82 7.54 5.56
N THR A 167 14.90 6.22 5.52
CA THR A 167 14.93 5.38 6.73
C THR A 167 16.18 5.65 7.57
N TYR A 168 16.26 5.00 8.72
CA TYR A 168 17.46 5.05 9.57
C TYR A 168 18.69 4.47 8.85
N ARG A 169 19.89 4.82 9.34
CA ARG A 169 21.16 4.38 8.75
C ARG A 169 21.27 2.86 8.63
N GLU A 170 20.73 2.16 9.61
CA GLU A 170 20.70 0.70 9.70
C GLU A 170 19.67 0.05 8.75
N GLY A 171 18.80 0.85 8.14
CA GLY A 171 17.64 0.40 7.38
C GLY A 171 16.45 0.14 8.31
N VAL A 172 16.31 -1.08 8.83
CA VAL A 172 15.32 -1.45 9.85
C VAL A 172 16.04 -1.72 11.16
N ARG A 173 15.63 -1.05 12.23
CA ARG A 173 16.17 -1.24 13.58
C ARG A 173 15.36 -2.31 14.31
N LEU A 174 15.70 -3.58 14.07
CA LEU A 174 14.98 -4.73 14.62
C LEU A 174 15.04 -4.82 16.15
N ASP A 175 16.01 -4.15 16.78
CA ASP A 175 16.23 -4.08 18.23
C ASP A 175 15.62 -2.80 18.87
N ASP A 176 14.87 -2.00 18.10
CA ASP A 176 14.28 -0.74 18.55
C ASP A 176 12.98 -0.42 17.78
N LEU A 177 12.07 -1.41 17.72
CA LEU A 177 10.84 -1.31 16.96
C LEU A 177 9.76 -0.44 17.63
N ASP A 178 9.94 -0.10 18.88
CA ASP A 178 9.16 0.92 19.59
C ASP A 178 9.74 2.33 19.44
N ALA A 179 10.91 2.46 18.78
CA ALA A 179 11.67 3.70 18.59
C ALA A 179 12.07 4.42 19.89
N ALA A 180 12.34 3.66 20.97
CA ALA A 180 12.73 4.22 22.26
C ALA A 180 14.11 4.89 22.23
N LYS A 181 15.07 4.32 21.49
CA LYS A 181 16.44 4.87 21.38
C LYS A 181 16.47 6.14 20.54
N ARG A 182 15.67 6.24 19.49
CA ARG A 182 15.60 7.41 18.62
C ARG A 182 14.33 7.39 17.78
N TYR A 183 13.57 8.46 17.84
CA TYR A 183 12.43 8.72 16.99
C TYR A 183 12.68 9.94 16.10
N THR A 184 12.35 9.83 14.83
CA THR A 184 12.08 10.95 13.92
C THR A 184 10.88 10.58 13.06
N SER A 185 9.97 11.51 12.86
CA SER A 185 8.72 11.26 12.14
C SER A 185 8.95 10.64 10.76
N TRP A 186 9.88 11.18 9.98
CA TRP A 186 10.24 10.68 8.65
C TRP A 186 11.09 9.40 8.68
N GLY A 187 11.97 9.24 9.69
CA GLY A 187 12.75 8.01 9.85
C GLY A 187 11.87 6.81 10.17
N ALA A 188 10.90 6.97 11.08
CA ALA A 188 9.94 5.92 11.42
C ALA A 188 9.00 5.60 10.25
N TYR A 189 8.50 6.64 9.55
CA TYR A 189 7.74 6.43 8.32
C TYR A 189 8.55 5.70 7.26
N GLY A 190 9.77 6.17 6.97
CA GLY A 190 10.67 5.54 6.00
C GLY A 190 10.98 4.09 6.35
N GLN A 191 11.22 3.79 7.65
CA GLN A 191 11.38 2.42 8.14
C GLN A 191 10.13 1.58 7.85
N SER A 192 8.93 2.06 8.18
CA SER A 192 7.69 1.31 7.93
C SER A 192 7.49 1.00 6.44
N LYS A 193 7.87 1.94 5.54
CA LYS A 193 7.76 1.76 4.09
C LYS A 193 8.87 0.88 3.50
N LEU A 194 10.05 0.88 4.10
CA LEU A 194 11.09 -0.10 3.81
C LEU A 194 10.64 -1.51 4.23
N CYS A 195 10.01 -1.66 5.39
CA CYS A 195 9.48 -2.94 5.85
C CYS A 195 8.46 -3.52 4.87
N ASN A 196 7.56 -2.71 4.32
CA ASN A 196 6.60 -3.18 3.31
C ASN A 196 7.29 -3.67 2.03
N LEU A 197 8.35 -2.99 1.59
CA LEU A 197 9.13 -3.42 0.43
C LEU A 197 9.85 -4.74 0.70
N LEU A 198 10.55 -4.86 1.83
CA LEU A 198 11.26 -6.09 2.22
C LEU A 198 10.31 -7.26 2.42
N PHE A 199 9.15 -7.01 3.03
CA PHE A 199 8.11 -8.01 3.21
C PHE A 199 7.58 -8.54 1.86
N ALA A 200 7.29 -7.66 0.89
CA ALA A 200 6.85 -8.09 -0.43
C ALA A 200 7.90 -8.94 -1.13
N ARG A 201 9.19 -8.58 -1.05
CA ARG A 201 10.30 -9.37 -1.61
C ARG A 201 10.40 -10.74 -0.97
N GLU A 202 10.27 -10.81 0.35
CA GLU A 202 10.40 -12.07 1.07
C GLU A 202 9.16 -12.95 0.91
N LEU A 203 7.97 -12.34 0.84
CA LEU A 203 6.73 -13.05 0.53
C LEU A 203 6.78 -13.65 -0.89
N ALA A 204 7.31 -12.92 -1.87
CA ALA A 204 7.45 -13.41 -3.24
C ALA A 204 8.23 -14.74 -3.36
N LYS A 205 9.19 -14.97 -2.46
CA LYS A 205 9.96 -16.22 -2.41
C LYS A 205 9.17 -17.40 -1.82
N ARG A 206 8.06 -17.13 -1.13
CA ARG A 206 7.25 -18.11 -0.37
C ARG A 206 5.90 -18.42 -1.02
N LEU A 207 5.47 -17.58 -1.94
CA LEU A 207 4.20 -17.79 -2.64
C LEU A 207 4.30 -18.96 -3.61
N PRO A 208 3.20 -19.71 -3.81
CA PRO A 208 3.11 -20.70 -4.88
C PRO A 208 3.33 -20.09 -6.26
N ALA A 209 3.78 -20.90 -7.20
CA ALA A 209 3.93 -20.50 -8.60
C ALA A 209 2.58 -19.94 -9.14
N GLY A 210 2.64 -18.82 -9.84
CA GLY A 210 1.48 -18.09 -10.36
C GLY A 210 1.02 -16.93 -9.47
N GLN A 211 1.24 -17.00 -8.16
CA GLN A 211 0.97 -15.87 -7.27
C GLN A 211 2.16 -14.91 -7.23
N THR A 212 1.90 -13.61 -7.02
CA THR A 212 2.96 -12.59 -6.98
C THR A 212 2.81 -11.66 -5.77
N ALA A 213 3.95 -11.13 -5.31
CA ALA A 213 3.97 -10.08 -4.30
C ALA A 213 4.96 -8.99 -4.72
N ASN A 214 4.50 -7.73 -4.74
CA ASN A 214 5.29 -6.59 -5.17
C ASN A 214 5.07 -5.39 -4.24
N ALA A 215 6.07 -4.52 -4.16
CA ALA A 215 5.96 -3.24 -3.48
C ALA A 215 5.78 -2.10 -4.48
N VAL A 216 4.95 -1.11 -4.15
CA VAL A 216 4.66 0.00 -5.05
C VAL A 216 4.89 1.35 -4.38
N HIS A 217 5.37 2.32 -5.15
CA HIS A 217 5.44 3.73 -4.78
C HIS A 217 4.44 4.53 -5.62
N PRO A 218 3.52 5.25 -4.97
CA PRO A 218 2.47 5.98 -5.69
C PRO A 218 2.94 7.31 -6.30
N GLY A 219 4.16 7.75 -6.03
CA GLY A 219 4.63 9.10 -6.32
C GLY A 219 4.37 10.07 -5.16
N VAL A 220 4.73 11.33 -5.34
CA VAL A 220 4.41 12.40 -4.40
C VAL A 220 3.06 12.99 -4.80
N ILE A 221 2.07 12.89 -3.93
CA ILE A 221 0.66 13.19 -4.23
C ILE A 221 0.18 14.33 -3.33
N ALA A 222 -0.63 15.22 -3.89
CA ALA A 222 -1.33 16.24 -3.14
C ALA A 222 -2.52 15.62 -2.36
N THR A 223 -2.23 14.85 -1.29
CA THR A 223 -3.26 14.25 -0.45
C THR A 223 -3.38 14.95 0.91
N ASN A 224 -4.47 14.67 1.62
CA ASN A 224 -4.67 15.13 3.00
C ASN A 224 -3.58 14.65 3.99
N LEU A 225 -2.76 13.67 3.62
CA LEU A 225 -1.61 13.21 4.42
C LEU A 225 -0.55 14.31 4.62
N VAL A 226 -0.45 15.28 3.72
CA VAL A 226 0.47 16.43 3.84
C VAL A 226 0.02 17.42 4.94
N ARG A 227 -1.22 17.36 5.43
CA ARG A 227 -1.73 18.25 6.48
C ARG A 227 -0.95 18.18 7.79
N HIS A 228 -0.35 17.02 8.11
CA HIS A 228 0.43 16.84 9.34
C HIS A 228 1.90 17.24 9.19
N VAL A 229 2.32 17.61 7.98
CA VAL A 229 3.74 17.86 7.66
C VAL A 229 4.06 19.34 7.51
N LEU A 230 3.07 20.19 7.20
CA LEU A 230 3.26 21.62 6.98
C LEU A 230 2.45 22.46 7.99
N PRO A 231 3.05 23.56 8.56
CA PRO A 231 2.30 24.52 9.33
C PRO A 231 1.13 25.11 8.50
N ASP A 232 -0.01 25.36 9.14
CA ASP A 232 -1.23 25.84 8.47
C ASP A 232 -1.01 27.11 7.64
N ALA A 233 -0.10 27.98 8.06
CA ALA A 233 0.26 29.22 7.34
C ALA A 233 0.96 28.97 5.97
N LEU A 234 1.58 27.81 5.77
CA LEU A 234 2.29 27.47 4.54
C LEU A 234 1.47 26.54 3.61
N THR A 235 0.40 25.93 4.13
CA THR A 235 -0.45 25.02 3.37
C THR A 235 -1.14 25.70 2.18
N GLY A 236 -1.50 26.98 2.31
CA GLY A 236 -2.14 27.77 1.24
C GLY A 236 -1.19 28.05 0.06
N LEU A 237 0.06 28.41 0.35
CA LEU A 237 1.06 28.75 -0.68
C LEU A 237 1.59 27.47 -1.38
N TRP A 238 1.73 26.37 -0.65
CA TRP A 238 2.10 25.06 -1.20
C TRP A 238 1.00 24.45 -2.09
N ARG A 239 -0.27 24.70 -1.74
CA ARG A 239 -1.41 24.20 -2.55
C ARG A 239 -1.50 24.89 -3.91
N SER A 240 -1.07 26.13 -4.05
CA SER A 240 -1.17 26.87 -5.30
C SER A 240 0.07 26.79 -6.21
N ALA A 241 1.28 26.76 -5.66
CA ALA A 241 2.51 26.78 -6.44
C ALA A 241 3.20 25.39 -6.53
N GLY A 242 3.23 24.62 -5.44
CA GLY A 242 3.89 23.30 -5.40
C GLY A 242 3.11 22.21 -6.16
N THR A 243 1.76 22.28 -6.15
CA THR A 243 0.89 21.35 -6.88
C THR A 243 1.02 21.49 -8.40
N ALA A 244 1.33 22.66 -8.90
CA ALA A 244 1.51 22.87 -10.34
C ALA A 244 2.84 22.33 -10.89
N LEU A 245 3.85 22.13 -10.03
CA LEU A 245 5.21 21.87 -10.48
C LEU A 245 5.68 20.42 -10.43
N ALA A 246 5.25 19.61 -9.44
CA ALA A 246 5.82 18.28 -9.25
C ALA A 246 4.91 17.22 -8.60
N LEU A 247 3.64 17.51 -8.31
CA LEU A 247 2.77 16.56 -7.62
C LEU A 247 1.86 15.81 -8.60
N LYS A 248 1.68 14.51 -8.33
CA LYS A 248 0.68 13.70 -9.00
C LYS A 248 -0.72 14.02 -8.50
N THR A 249 -1.71 13.89 -9.37
CA THR A 249 -3.12 13.79 -8.99
C THR A 249 -3.40 12.44 -8.32
N ILE A 250 -4.53 12.32 -7.64
CA ILE A 250 -4.93 11.05 -7.00
C ILE A 250 -5.04 9.92 -8.02
N PRO A 251 -5.68 10.07 -9.21
CA PRO A 251 -5.68 9.02 -10.24
C PRO A 251 -4.29 8.64 -10.75
N GLN A 252 -3.38 9.60 -10.91
CA GLN A 252 -1.99 9.30 -11.27
C GLN A 252 -1.24 8.56 -10.15
N GLY A 253 -1.52 8.89 -8.89
CA GLY A 253 -0.91 8.24 -7.74
C GLY A 253 -1.37 6.80 -7.56
N ALA A 254 -2.66 6.52 -7.76
CA ALA A 254 -3.23 5.19 -7.64
C ALA A 254 -2.88 4.28 -8.85
N ALA A 255 -2.46 4.83 -9.98
CA ALA A 255 -2.23 4.09 -11.22
C ALA A 255 -1.24 2.92 -11.03
N THR A 256 -0.14 3.11 -10.31
CA THR A 256 0.87 2.04 -10.13
C THR A 256 0.33 0.85 -9.35
N GLN A 257 -0.41 1.07 -8.25
CA GLN A 257 -0.98 -0.04 -7.48
C GLN A 257 -2.09 -0.76 -8.24
N VAL A 258 -2.89 -0.03 -9.00
CA VAL A 258 -3.92 -0.62 -9.87
C VAL A 258 -3.27 -1.42 -10.99
N TYR A 259 -2.26 -0.88 -11.68
CA TYR A 259 -1.52 -1.57 -12.73
C TYR A 259 -0.92 -2.90 -12.23
N VAL A 260 -0.22 -2.88 -11.11
CA VAL A 260 0.40 -4.08 -10.54
C VAL A 260 -0.65 -5.11 -10.12
N ALA A 261 -1.80 -4.64 -9.62
CA ALA A 261 -2.89 -5.52 -9.19
C ALA A 261 -3.65 -6.16 -10.36
N THR A 262 -3.77 -5.47 -11.52
CA THR A 262 -4.73 -5.88 -12.56
C THR A 262 -4.11 -6.19 -13.91
N HIS A 263 -3.09 -5.41 -14.32
CA HIS A 263 -2.62 -5.43 -15.69
C HIS A 263 -1.93 -6.76 -16.05
N PRO A 264 -2.23 -7.37 -17.23
CA PRO A 264 -1.63 -8.64 -17.65
C PRO A 264 -0.10 -8.61 -17.72
N ALA A 265 0.50 -7.49 -18.16
CA ALA A 265 1.95 -7.36 -18.27
C ALA A 265 2.69 -7.39 -16.91
N ALA A 266 1.99 -7.19 -15.78
CA ALA A 266 2.56 -7.32 -14.44
C ALA A 266 2.34 -8.73 -13.82
N ALA A 267 1.61 -9.63 -14.50
CA ALA A 267 1.10 -10.87 -13.94
C ALA A 267 2.19 -11.84 -13.44
N SER A 268 3.34 -11.87 -14.11
CA SER A 268 4.45 -12.79 -13.79
C SER A 268 5.62 -12.12 -13.06
N ILE A 269 5.54 -10.82 -12.78
CA ILE A 269 6.62 -10.08 -12.14
C ILE A 269 6.39 -10.07 -10.62
N THR A 270 7.36 -10.57 -9.86
CA THR A 270 7.24 -10.73 -8.42
C THR A 270 8.52 -10.33 -7.69
N GLY A 271 8.40 -9.86 -6.44
CA GLY A 271 9.54 -9.45 -5.60
C GLY A 271 10.10 -8.07 -5.94
N GLU A 272 9.44 -7.31 -6.83
CA GLU A 272 9.96 -6.08 -7.38
C GLU A 272 9.38 -4.83 -6.68
N TYR A 273 10.10 -3.71 -6.84
CA TYR A 273 9.66 -2.38 -6.45
C TYR A 273 9.22 -1.61 -7.69
N TRP A 274 8.01 -1.07 -7.67
CA TRP A 274 7.38 -0.40 -8.78
C TRP A 274 7.14 1.09 -8.50
N ALA A 275 7.42 1.91 -9.49
CA ALA A 275 7.02 3.31 -9.53
C ALA A 275 6.59 3.67 -10.97
N ASP A 276 5.64 4.60 -11.12
CA ASP A 276 5.20 5.07 -12.43
C ASP A 276 4.82 3.92 -13.38
N CYS A 277 4.20 2.86 -12.84
CA CYS A 277 3.80 1.64 -13.54
C CYS A 277 4.96 0.82 -14.15
N ASN A 278 6.18 1.05 -13.69
CA ASN A 278 7.39 0.34 -14.15
C ASN A 278 8.17 -0.23 -12.95
N VAL A 279 8.95 -1.29 -13.20
CA VAL A 279 9.91 -1.79 -12.23
C VAL A 279 11.02 -0.76 -12.04
N HIS A 280 11.30 -0.41 -10.80
CA HIS A 280 12.31 0.57 -10.43
C HIS A 280 13.32 0.00 -9.43
N LYS A 281 14.52 0.57 -9.45
CA LYS A 281 15.56 0.24 -8.47
C LYS A 281 15.18 0.84 -7.12
N SER A 282 15.08 0.00 -6.08
CA SER A 282 14.89 0.44 -4.69
C SER A 282 16.23 0.83 -4.02
N SER A 283 16.17 1.30 -2.77
CA SER A 283 17.36 1.63 -1.96
C SER A 283 18.28 0.42 -1.75
N LYS A 284 19.49 0.67 -1.27
CA LYS A 284 20.44 -0.39 -0.88
C LYS A 284 19.79 -1.34 0.15
N HIS A 285 19.14 -0.79 1.17
CA HIS A 285 18.44 -1.58 2.18
C HIS A 285 17.24 -2.36 1.60
N GLY A 286 16.50 -1.77 0.65
CA GLY A 286 15.38 -2.44 -0.02
C GLY A 286 15.79 -3.63 -0.90
N ARG A 287 17.08 -3.78 -1.19
CA ARG A 287 17.67 -4.89 -1.95
C ARG A 287 18.54 -5.81 -1.11
N ASN A 288 18.49 -5.66 0.21
CA ASN A 288 19.23 -6.49 1.15
C ASN A 288 18.39 -7.70 1.55
N ASP A 289 18.74 -8.87 1.02
CA ASP A 289 18.01 -10.11 1.25
C ASP A 289 18.18 -10.64 2.70
N GLU A 290 19.34 -10.40 3.34
CA GLU A 290 19.55 -10.76 4.74
C GLU A 290 18.64 -9.95 5.67
N LEU A 291 18.53 -8.62 5.41
CA LEU A 291 17.62 -7.75 6.15
C LEU A 291 16.16 -8.14 5.93
N ALA A 292 15.80 -8.54 4.70
CA ALA A 292 14.44 -8.99 4.38
C ALA A 292 14.09 -10.27 5.16
N ALA A 293 14.99 -11.26 5.19
CA ALA A 293 14.79 -12.49 5.95
C ALA A 293 14.74 -12.24 7.47
N ALA A 294 15.61 -11.37 7.99
CA ALA A 294 15.59 -11.01 9.41
C ALA A 294 14.29 -10.28 9.81
N LEU A 295 13.82 -9.35 8.97
CA LEU A 295 12.53 -8.67 9.17
C LEU A 295 11.37 -9.67 9.11
N TRP A 296 11.39 -10.61 8.18
CA TRP A 296 10.35 -11.64 8.06
C TRP A 296 10.24 -12.45 9.35
N ALA A 297 11.35 -13.01 9.83
CA ALA A 297 11.38 -13.77 11.08
C ALA A 297 10.89 -12.96 12.28
N LYS A 298 11.30 -11.66 12.35
CA LYS A 298 10.85 -10.76 13.41
C LYS A 298 9.36 -10.45 13.30
N THR A 299 8.84 -10.31 12.10
CA THR A 299 7.41 -10.08 11.84
C THR A 299 6.57 -11.29 12.28
N GLU A 300 7.00 -12.52 11.95
CA GLU A 300 6.34 -13.75 12.42
C GLU A 300 6.35 -13.87 13.94
N GLU A 301 7.50 -13.59 14.59
CA GLU A 301 7.59 -13.56 16.06
C GLU A 301 6.58 -12.58 16.67
N LEU A 302 6.48 -11.36 16.13
CA LEU A 302 5.56 -10.34 16.61
C LEU A 302 4.09 -10.72 16.37
N GLN A 303 3.77 -11.27 15.22
CA GLN A 303 2.40 -11.72 14.91
C GLN A 303 1.92 -12.84 15.85
N THR A 304 2.83 -13.65 16.37
CA THR A 304 2.49 -14.69 17.35
C THR A 304 2.23 -14.13 18.75
N LYS A 305 2.86 -12.99 19.08
CA LYS A 305 2.75 -12.35 20.41
C LYS A 305 1.57 -11.37 20.51
N LEU A 306 1.11 -10.85 19.39
CA LEU A 306 0.05 -9.84 19.26
C LEU A 306 -1.29 -10.51 18.94
#